data_79f26e0d8c0498247f3cede1aafadc81
#
_entry.id   79f26e0d8c0498247f3cede1aafadc81
#
_cell.length_a   1.000
_cell.length_b   1.000
_cell.length_c   1.000
_cell.angle_alpha   90.00
_cell.angle_beta   90.00
_cell.angle_gamma   90.00
#
_symmetry.space_group_name_H-M   'P 1'
#
loop_
_entity.id
_entity.type
_entity.pdbx_description
1 polymer ?
#
loop_
_entity_poly.entity_id
_entity_poly.type
_entity_poly.pdbx_seq_one_letter_code
_entity_poly.pdbx_strand_id
1 'polypeptide(L)' 'MVTTDMTKEQMLEQYEVLGFAYGWAIVKRKSDGVEGTLDFYTDDSQLPWTRYYHNFQEA' A
#
# COMPACT_ATOMS: atom_id res chain seq x y z
N MET A 1 -18.45 -3.48 -8.28
CA MET A 1 -17.64 -2.58 -7.46
C MET A 1 -16.16 -2.80 -7.76
N VAL A 2 -15.44 -1.72 -7.88
CA VAL A 2 -14.02 -1.78 -8.18
C VAL A 2 -13.23 -1.87 -6.89
N THR A 3 -12.36 -2.87 -6.79
CA THR A 3 -11.44 -2.92 -5.68
C THR A 3 -10.17 -2.16 -6.06
N THR A 4 -9.65 -1.40 -5.10
CA THR A 4 -8.40 -0.69 -5.27
C THR A 4 -7.25 -1.35 -4.51
N ASP A 5 -7.50 -2.54 -4.00
CA ASP A 5 -6.48 -3.26 -3.26
C ASP A 5 -5.33 -3.65 -4.20
N MET A 6 -4.13 -3.37 -3.74
CA MET A 6 -2.91 -3.67 -4.48
C MET A 6 -2.10 -4.71 -3.75
N THR A 7 -1.48 -5.62 -4.48
CA THR A 7 -0.47 -6.49 -3.88
C THR A 7 0.78 -5.67 -3.57
N LYS A 8 1.68 -6.25 -2.78
CA LYS A 8 2.94 -5.60 -2.47
C LYS A 8 3.71 -5.24 -3.73
N GLU A 9 3.74 -6.15 -4.71
CA GLU A 9 4.47 -5.89 -5.95
C GLU A 9 3.87 -4.72 -6.72
N GLN A 10 2.55 -4.67 -6.84
CA GLN A 10 1.86 -3.58 -7.50
C GLN A 10 2.09 -2.27 -6.77
N MET A 11 2.06 -2.30 -5.44
CA MET A 11 2.31 -1.11 -4.63
C MET A 11 3.73 -0.58 -4.87
N LEU A 12 4.72 -1.46 -4.90
CA LEU A 12 6.10 -1.04 -5.10
C LEU A 12 6.36 -0.50 -6.50
N GLU A 13 5.56 -0.88 -7.48
CA GLU A 13 5.66 -0.31 -8.82
C GLU A 13 5.19 1.13 -8.87
N GLN A 14 4.22 1.50 -8.05
CA GLN A 14 3.60 2.81 -8.07
C GLN A 14 4.10 3.73 -6.97
N TYR A 15 4.61 3.18 -5.88
CA TYR A 15 5.00 3.95 -4.71
C TYR A 15 6.37 3.54 -4.21
N GLU A 16 7.08 4.50 -3.64
CA GLU A 16 8.31 4.24 -2.90
C GLU A 16 7.96 4.21 -1.42
N VAL A 17 8.32 3.14 -0.72
CA VAL A 17 8.05 3.01 0.71
C VAL A 17 9.11 3.79 1.49
N LEU A 18 8.64 4.73 2.30
CA LEU A 18 9.51 5.55 3.14
C LEU A 18 9.56 5.03 4.57
N GLY A 19 8.53 4.32 5.00
CA GLY A 19 8.50 3.76 6.34
C GLY A 19 7.15 3.13 6.62
N PHE A 20 7.00 2.65 7.84
CA PHE A 20 5.76 2.04 8.29
C PHE A 20 5.35 2.63 9.63
N ALA A 21 4.04 2.74 9.83
CA ALA A 21 3.46 3.10 11.10
C ALA A 21 2.40 2.06 11.44
N TYR A 22 1.76 2.21 12.58
CA TYR A 22 0.74 1.24 12.99
C TYR A 22 -0.44 1.32 12.05
N GLY A 23 -0.63 0.26 11.26
CA GLY A 23 -1.78 0.13 10.39
C GLY A 23 -1.65 0.79 9.02
N TRP A 24 -0.54 1.49 8.74
CA TRP A 24 -0.37 2.07 7.41
C TRP A 24 1.10 2.18 7.03
N ALA A 25 1.35 2.31 5.73
CA ALA A 25 2.67 2.50 5.17
C ALA A 25 2.81 3.97 4.76
N ILE A 26 3.98 4.55 5.01
CA ILE A 26 4.31 5.90 4.57
C ILE A 26 5.01 5.75 3.24
N VAL A 27 4.45 6.36 2.21
CA VAL A 27 4.90 6.14 0.84
C VAL A 27 4.99 7.46 0.07
N LYS A 28 5.69 7.40 -1.06
CA LYS A 28 5.80 8.51 -2.00
C LYS A 28 5.36 8.00 -3.36
N ARG A 29 4.38 8.65 -3.95
CA ARG A 29 3.86 8.24 -5.26
C ARG A 29 4.88 8.58 -6.33
N LYS A 30 5.28 7.59 -7.11
CA LYS A 30 6.34 7.77 -8.09
C LYS A 30 5.95 8.67 -9.26
N SER A 31 4.67 8.68 -9.60
CA SER A 31 4.21 9.42 -10.78
C SER A 31 4.38 10.94 -10.64
N ASP A 32 4.26 11.47 -9.42
CA ASP A 32 4.33 12.91 -9.18
C ASP A 32 5.10 13.29 -7.92
N GLY A 33 5.62 12.31 -7.19
CA GLY A 33 6.40 12.58 -5.99
C GLY A 33 5.60 13.01 -4.78
N VAL A 34 4.28 12.85 -4.80
CA VAL A 34 3.44 13.20 -3.66
C VAL A 34 3.60 12.15 -2.55
N GLU A 35 3.88 12.63 -1.35
CA GLU A 35 3.97 11.76 -0.18
C GLU A 35 2.61 11.56 0.45
N GLY A 36 2.40 10.39 1.02
CA GLY A 36 1.15 10.08 1.67
C GLY A 36 1.22 8.76 2.38
N THR A 37 0.06 8.19 2.68
CA THR A 37 -0.04 6.92 3.39
C THR A 37 -0.94 5.97 2.64
N LEU A 38 -0.67 4.68 2.80
CA LEU A 38 -1.52 3.59 2.30
C LEU A 38 -1.90 2.72 3.47
N ASP A 39 -3.18 2.46 3.61
CA ASP A 39 -3.64 1.46 4.56
C ASP A 39 -3.28 0.08 4.02
N PHE A 40 -3.01 -0.85 4.91
CA PHE A 40 -2.76 -2.22 4.50
C PHE A 40 -3.35 -3.21 5.48
N TYR A 41 -3.58 -4.41 4.99
CA TYR A 41 -4.01 -5.52 5.81
C TYR A 41 -3.37 -6.79 5.29
N THR A 42 -3.30 -7.80 6.15
CA THR A 42 -2.76 -9.10 5.79
C THR A 42 -3.90 -10.09 5.70
N ASP A 43 -4.00 -10.76 4.55
CA ASP A 43 -4.96 -11.83 4.37
C ASP A 43 -4.24 -13.15 4.62
N ASP A 44 -4.49 -13.75 5.77
CA ASP A 44 -3.87 -15.01 6.14
C ASP A 44 -4.82 -16.20 5.99
N SER A 45 -5.96 -16.00 5.35
CA SER A 45 -6.90 -17.08 5.10
C SER A 45 -6.39 -18.08 4.06
N GLN A 46 -5.36 -17.67 3.30
CA GLN A 46 -4.74 -18.51 2.28
C GLN A 46 -3.24 -18.55 2.51
N LEU A 47 -2.60 -19.63 2.12
CA LEU A 47 -1.16 -19.76 2.22
C LEU A 47 -0.53 -19.72 0.84
N PRO A 48 0.57 -18.93 0.65
CA PRO A 48 1.15 -18.02 1.65
C PRO A 48 0.25 -16.81 1.88
N TRP A 49 0.30 -16.25 3.08
CA TRP A 49 -0.47 -15.05 3.38
C TRP A 49 0.01 -13.90 2.50
N THR A 50 -0.93 -12.99 2.17
CA THR A 50 -0.67 -11.89 1.25
C THR A 50 -1.07 -10.59 1.93
N ARG A 51 -0.23 -9.58 1.78
CA ARG A 51 -0.53 -8.24 2.27
C ARG A 51 -1.06 -7.40 1.11
N TYR A 52 -2.16 -6.71 1.39
CA TYR A 52 -2.79 -5.83 0.41
C TYR A 52 -2.73 -4.39 0.89
N TYR A 53 -2.57 -3.46 -0.05
CA TYR A 53 -2.46 -2.03 0.22
C TYR A 53 -3.59 -1.32 -0.50
N HIS A 54 -4.16 -0.32 0.16
CA HIS A 54 -5.30 0.41 -0.41
C HIS A 54 -5.41 1.80 0.23
N ASN A 55 -6.35 2.59 -0.31
CA ASN A 55 -6.76 3.86 0.29
C ASN A 55 -5.61 4.84 0.48
N PHE A 56 -4.96 5.21 -0.64
CA PHE A 56 -3.90 6.22 -0.58
C PHE A 56 -4.47 7.55 -0.12
N GLN A 57 -3.81 8.17 0.86
CA GLN A 57 -4.17 9.50 1.36
C GLN A 57 -2.93 10.38 1.36
N GLU A 58 -3.04 11.55 0.78
CA GLU A 58 -1.95 12.50 0.79
C GLU A 58 -1.68 12.99 2.21
N ALA A 59 -0.40 13.14 2.49
CA ALA A 59 0.02 13.62 3.81
C ALA A 59 -0.31 15.11 3.99
#